data_bbc5cf1ad0f8fd85b07e6db87c287410
#
_entry.id   bbc5cf1ad0f8fd85b07e6db87c287410
#
_cell.length_a   1.000
_cell.length_b   1.000
_cell.length_c   1.000
_cell.angle_alpha   90.00
_cell.angle_beta   90.00
_cell.angle_gamma   90.00
#
_symmetry.space_group_name_H-M   'P 1'
#
loop_
_entity.id
_entity.type
_entity.pdbx_description
1 polymer ?
#
loop_
_entity_poly.entity_id
_entity_poly.type
_entity_poly.pdbx_seq_one_letter_code
_entity_poly.pdbx_strand_id
1 'polypeptide(L)'
;MKKLFAVLGLFFSLQSQAALISVELDNASYQKGDVISASIWMSDLNTALAGFNLDLWFKSSMLTFNSIVFGNSLTVLEETDKYHEVKGNVLNFSELNFDALDFELADLQATPDNRFQLATITFIAKKAGAFALNFNKVELSDGWGFPIPNDEINISNTSGTVIGVEEVPAPATLLLLAPALLWLARRR
;
A
#
# COMPACT_ATOMS: atom_id res chain seq x y z
N MET A 1 13.06 -63.27 15.37
CA MET A 1 13.68 -62.02 14.93
C MET A 1 12.62 -61.25 14.13
N LYS A 2 11.93 -60.34 14.80
CA LYS A 2 10.86 -59.52 14.17
C LYS A 2 11.49 -58.26 13.65
N LYS A 3 11.54 -58.08 12.33
CA LYS A 3 12.01 -56.83 11.69
C LYS A 3 10.91 -55.80 11.81
N LEU A 4 11.13 -54.80 12.63
CA LEU A 4 10.29 -53.62 12.77
C LEU A 4 10.57 -52.69 11.58
N PHE A 5 9.69 -52.66 10.62
CA PHE A 5 9.70 -51.62 9.55
C PHE A 5 9.15 -50.34 10.14
N ALA A 6 10.04 -49.44 10.54
CA ALA A 6 9.67 -48.07 10.80
C ALA A 6 9.42 -47.39 9.46
N VAL A 7 8.15 -47.27 9.07
CA VAL A 7 7.72 -46.39 7.99
C VAL A 7 7.79 -44.97 8.51
N LEU A 8 8.93 -44.33 8.28
CA LEU A 8 9.07 -42.88 8.46
C LEU A 8 8.26 -42.18 7.37
N GLY A 9 7.01 -41.93 7.67
CA GLY A 9 6.17 -41.11 6.83
C GLY A 9 6.74 -39.69 6.82
N LEU A 10 7.50 -39.37 5.79
CA LEU A 10 7.80 -37.97 5.42
C LEU A 10 6.46 -37.30 5.03
N PHE A 11 5.84 -36.67 6.02
CA PHE A 11 4.84 -35.63 5.72
C PHE A 11 5.60 -34.48 5.09
N PHE A 12 5.71 -34.49 3.76
CA PHE A 12 5.88 -33.27 3.03
C PHE A 12 4.59 -32.49 3.26
N SER A 13 4.59 -31.64 4.25
CA SER A 13 3.64 -30.53 4.30
C SER A 13 3.94 -29.69 3.08
N LEU A 14 3.17 -29.89 2.01
CA LEU A 14 3.03 -28.92 0.95
C LEU A 14 2.44 -27.70 1.66
N GLN A 15 3.29 -26.79 2.08
CA GLN A 15 2.83 -25.45 2.46
C GLN A 15 2.31 -24.84 1.14
N SER A 16 1.00 -24.95 0.95
CA SER A 16 0.32 -24.09 -0.02
C SER A 16 0.61 -22.68 0.46
N GLN A 17 1.52 -22.02 -0.21
CA GLN A 17 1.83 -20.62 0.05
C GLN A 17 0.65 -19.84 -0.55
N ALA A 18 -0.19 -19.30 0.33
CA ALA A 18 -1.30 -18.48 -0.13
C ALA A 18 -0.74 -17.18 -0.70
N ALA A 19 -1.31 -16.72 -1.80
CA ALA A 19 -0.96 -15.43 -2.39
C ALA A 19 -1.04 -14.31 -1.34
N LEU A 20 -0.15 -13.33 -1.41
CA LEU A 20 -0.12 -12.21 -0.48
C LEU A 20 -0.29 -10.89 -1.22
N ILE A 21 -1.34 -10.16 -0.88
CA ILE A 21 -1.46 -8.74 -1.23
C ILE A 21 -1.02 -7.89 -0.05
N SER A 22 -0.14 -6.91 -0.29
CA SER A 22 0.42 -6.08 0.77
C SER A 22 0.50 -4.61 0.40
N VAL A 23 0.42 -3.74 1.43
CA VAL A 23 0.69 -2.30 1.32
C VAL A 23 1.99 -1.99 2.04
N GLU A 24 2.92 -1.32 1.37
CA GLU A 24 4.17 -0.87 1.96
C GLU A 24 4.31 0.64 1.84
N LEU A 25 4.68 1.28 2.94
CA LEU A 25 4.97 2.70 2.97
C LEU A 25 6.46 2.95 2.71
N ASP A 26 6.77 4.06 2.03
CA ASP A 26 8.14 4.53 1.81
C ASP A 26 8.83 4.95 3.12
N ASN A 27 8.07 5.38 4.14
CA ASN A 27 8.56 5.73 5.46
C ASN A 27 7.58 5.30 6.56
N ALA A 28 8.06 5.19 7.80
CA ALA A 28 7.21 4.92 8.97
C ALA A 28 6.63 6.21 9.59
N SER A 29 7.24 7.37 9.33
CA SER A 29 6.89 8.65 9.93
C SER A 29 7.00 9.78 8.90
N TYR A 30 6.06 10.71 8.97
CA TYR A 30 5.92 11.84 8.04
C TYR A 30 5.63 13.12 8.79
N GLN A 31 5.87 14.27 8.18
CA GLN A 31 5.43 15.56 8.67
C GLN A 31 4.11 15.96 8.01
N LYS A 32 3.38 16.89 8.62
CA LYS A 32 2.19 17.49 7.99
C LYS A 32 2.60 18.18 6.68
N GLY A 33 1.94 17.83 5.60
CA GLY A 33 2.20 18.31 4.24
C GLY A 33 3.07 17.38 3.41
N ASP A 34 3.73 16.39 4.02
CA ASP A 34 4.54 15.41 3.28
C ASP A 34 3.67 14.57 2.34
N VAL A 35 4.30 14.13 1.28
CA VAL A 35 3.79 13.09 0.40
C VAL A 35 4.13 11.73 0.98
N ILE A 36 3.12 10.91 1.18
CA ILE A 36 3.23 9.53 1.63
C ILE A 36 3.07 8.64 0.42
N SER A 37 4.04 7.78 0.13
CA SER A 37 3.97 6.81 -0.95
C SER A 37 3.65 5.43 -0.41
N ALA A 38 2.56 4.83 -0.90
CA ALA A 38 2.11 3.49 -0.56
C ALA A 38 2.18 2.60 -1.80
N SER A 39 3.07 1.62 -1.78
CA SER A 39 3.23 0.63 -2.84
C SER A 39 2.36 -0.59 -2.56
N ILE A 40 1.55 -0.98 -3.53
CA ILE A 40 0.69 -2.16 -3.48
C ILE A 40 1.40 -3.29 -4.21
N TRP A 41 1.59 -4.39 -3.52
CA TRP A 41 2.32 -5.56 -4.02
C TRP A 41 1.48 -6.82 -4.00
N MET A 42 1.69 -7.65 -4.99
CA MET A 42 1.24 -9.03 -5.04
C MET A 42 2.46 -9.94 -4.97
N SER A 43 2.38 -11.01 -4.17
CA SER A 43 3.41 -12.06 -4.13
C SER A 43 2.82 -13.44 -3.99
N ASP A 44 3.62 -14.44 -4.33
CA ASP A 44 3.32 -15.87 -4.14
C ASP A 44 2.04 -16.35 -4.84
N LEU A 45 1.65 -15.70 -5.93
CA LEU A 45 0.50 -16.10 -6.71
C LEU A 45 0.85 -17.33 -7.56
N ASN A 46 0.01 -18.36 -7.52
CA ASN A 46 0.23 -19.63 -8.21
C ASN A 46 -0.28 -19.66 -9.66
N THR A 47 -0.96 -18.60 -10.08
CA THR A 47 -1.50 -18.41 -11.42
C THR A 47 -1.18 -17.01 -11.94
N ALA A 48 -1.25 -16.76 -13.22
CA ALA A 48 -1.11 -15.42 -13.75
C ALA A 48 -2.31 -14.54 -13.32
N LEU A 49 -2.04 -13.29 -12.91
CA LEU A 49 -3.06 -12.29 -12.62
C LEU A 49 -3.40 -11.53 -13.89
N ALA A 50 -4.67 -11.55 -14.32
CA ALA A 50 -5.15 -10.74 -15.43
C ALA A 50 -5.93 -9.51 -14.99
N GLY A 51 -6.44 -9.51 -13.76
CA GLY A 51 -7.18 -8.36 -13.26
C GLY A 51 -7.28 -8.30 -11.75
N PHE A 52 -7.45 -7.08 -11.26
CA PHE A 52 -7.74 -6.84 -9.85
C PHE A 52 -8.75 -5.69 -9.69
N ASN A 53 -9.53 -5.74 -8.60
CA ASN A 53 -10.40 -4.67 -8.15
C ASN A 53 -10.31 -4.57 -6.62
N LEU A 54 -9.73 -3.49 -6.14
CA LEU A 54 -9.31 -3.31 -4.76
C LEU A 54 -9.96 -2.07 -4.15
N ASP A 55 -10.44 -2.20 -2.90
CA ASP A 55 -10.86 -1.07 -2.07
C ASP A 55 -9.83 -0.86 -0.96
N LEU A 56 -9.10 0.24 -1.02
CA LEU A 56 -8.18 0.67 0.03
C LEU A 56 -8.84 1.71 0.91
N TRP A 57 -9.08 1.37 2.17
CA TRP A 57 -9.58 2.30 3.17
C TRP A 57 -8.44 3.16 3.72
N PHE A 58 -8.69 4.45 3.84
CA PHE A 58 -7.81 5.42 4.48
C PHE A 58 -8.62 6.47 5.25
N LYS A 59 -8.03 7.06 6.29
CA LYS A 59 -8.72 8.08 7.08
C LYS A 59 -8.61 9.45 6.42
N SER A 60 -9.66 9.90 5.70
CA SER A 60 -9.66 11.17 4.93
C SER A 60 -9.48 12.44 5.80
N SER A 61 -9.68 12.34 7.12
CA SER A 61 -9.33 13.41 8.07
C SER A 61 -7.83 13.54 8.33
N MET A 62 -7.06 12.49 8.05
CA MET A 62 -5.60 12.40 8.25
C MET A 62 -4.83 12.53 6.94
N LEU A 63 -5.36 11.96 5.88
CA LEU A 63 -4.74 11.82 4.56
C LEU A 63 -5.66 12.39 3.48
N THR A 64 -5.07 12.97 2.44
CA THR A 64 -5.77 13.30 1.20
C THR A 64 -5.17 12.46 0.08
N PHE A 65 -5.98 11.74 -0.67
CA PHE A 65 -5.53 11.09 -1.91
C PHE A 65 -4.96 12.14 -2.87
N ASN A 66 -3.82 11.83 -3.47
CA ASN A 66 -3.14 12.71 -4.41
C ASN A 66 -3.09 12.09 -5.82
N SER A 67 -2.53 10.89 -5.96
CA SER A 67 -2.44 10.21 -7.24
C SER A 67 -2.30 8.70 -7.10
N ILE A 68 -2.54 7.99 -8.20
CA ILE A 68 -2.24 6.57 -8.38
C ILE A 68 -1.47 6.38 -9.68
N VAL A 69 -0.46 5.53 -9.63
CA VAL A 69 0.28 5.03 -10.79
C VAL A 69 0.21 3.51 -10.76
N PHE A 70 -0.38 2.94 -11.79
CA PHE A 70 -0.46 1.48 -11.93
C PHE A 70 0.90 0.91 -12.32
N GLY A 71 1.18 -0.31 -11.86
CA GLY A 71 2.35 -1.08 -12.28
C GLY A 71 2.25 -1.54 -13.74
N ASN A 72 3.27 -2.27 -14.19
CA ASN A 72 3.29 -2.79 -15.57
C ASN A 72 3.02 -4.30 -15.61
N SER A 73 2.71 -4.91 -14.47
CA SER A 73 2.61 -6.38 -14.36
C SER A 73 1.42 -6.99 -15.10
N LEU A 74 0.48 -6.16 -15.55
CA LEU A 74 -0.63 -6.55 -16.41
C LEU A 74 -0.52 -5.97 -17.83
N THR A 75 0.47 -5.14 -18.13
CA THR A 75 0.58 -4.39 -19.39
C THR A 75 1.42 -5.18 -20.40
N VAL A 76 0.82 -6.13 -21.12
CA VAL A 76 1.51 -6.95 -22.14
C VAL A 76 1.54 -6.23 -23.49
N LEU A 77 0.41 -5.64 -23.90
CA LEU A 77 0.23 -5.02 -25.22
C LEU A 77 -0.24 -3.54 -25.10
N GLU A 78 0.11 -2.84 -24.02
CA GLU A 78 -0.29 -1.46 -23.74
C GLU A 78 -1.80 -1.23 -23.56
N GLU A 79 -2.64 -2.26 -23.66
CA GLU A 79 -4.09 -2.16 -23.56
C GLU A 79 -4.60 -2.82 -22.26
N THR A 80 -4.60 -2.02 -21.18
CA THR A 80 -5.28 -2.41 -19.94
C THR A 80 -6.29 -1.35 -19.55
N ASP A 81 -7.47 -1.82 -19.13
CA ASP A 81 -8.50 -0.93 -18.56
C ASP A 81 -8.12 -0.58 -17.13
N LYS A 82 -7.81 0.70 -16.89
CA LYS A 82 -7.44 1.24 -15.58
C LYS A 82 -8.51 2.18 -15.07
N TYR A 83 -8.93 1.96 -13.85
CA TYR A 83 -9.93 2.80 -13.20
C TYR A 83 -9.53 3.12 -11.77
N HIS A 84 -9.90 4.31 -11.29
CA HIS A 84 -9.87 4.63 -9.87
C HIS A 84 -10.94 5.68 -9.51
N GLU A 85 -11.44 5.59 -8.28
CA GLU A 85 -12.41 6.52 -7.73
C GLU A 85 -12.22 6.65 -6.22
N VAL A 86 -12.37 7.87 -5.68
CA VAL A 86 -12.36 8.11 -4.23
C VAL A 86 -13.77 8.42 -3.76
N LYS A 87 -14.29 7.60 -2.84
CA LYS A 87 -15.57 7.79 -2.17
C LYS A 87 -15.38 7.84 -0.65
N GLY A 88 -15.37 9.05 -0.09
CA GLY A 88 -15.20 9.25 1.34
C GLY A 88 -13.82 8.80 1.84
N ASN A 89 -13.77 7.69 2.55
CA ASN A 89 -12.54 7.10 3.11
C ASN A 89 -12.04 5.90 2.28
N VAL A 90 -12.60 5.65 1.12
CA VAL A 90 -12.25 4.49 0.30
C VAL A 90 -11.75 4.95 -1.06
N LEU A 91 -10.58 4.45 -1.45
CA LEU A 91 -10.07 4.49 -2.80
C LEU A 91 -10.37 3.12 -3.43
N ASN A 92 -11.30 3.07 -4.38
CA ASN A 92 -11.47 1.94 -5.27
C ASN A 92 -10.52 2.11 -6.47
N PHE A 93 -9.82 1.05 -6.84
CA PHE A 93 -8.97 1.05 -8.02
C PHE A 93 -8.87 -0.34 -8.62
N SER A 94 -8.83 -0.40 -9.93
CA SER A 94 -8.83 -1.64 -10.70
C SER A 94 -8.00 -1.53 -11.96
N GLU A 95 -7.44 -2.63 -12.36
CA GLU A 95 -6.80 -2.82 -13.67
C GLU A 95 -7.19 -4.19 -14.20
N LEU A 96 -7.49 -4.26 -15.49
CA LEU A 96 -7.89 -5.48 -16.16
C LEU A 96 -7.27 -5.55 -17.55
N ASN A 97 -6.63 -6.67 -17.85
CA ASN A 97 -6.15 -7.01 -19.17
C ASN A 97 -7.09 -8.07 -19.79
N PHE A 98 -7.70 -7.76 -20.95
CA PHE A 98 -8.60 -8.66 -21.63
C PHE A 98 -7.94 -9.43 -22.78
N ASP A 99 -6.80 -8.96 -23.27
CA ASP A 99 -6.22 -9.40 -24.54
C ASP A 99 -4.95 -10.24 -24.37
N ALA A 100 -4.30 -10.18 -23.19
CA ALA A 100 -3.10 -10.95 -22.92
C ALA A 100 -3.44 -12.43 -22.69
N LEU A 101 -2.59 -13.30 -23.24
CA LEU A 101 -2.66 -14.70 -22.95
C LEU A 101 -2.05 -15.02 -21.58
N ASP A 102 -2.55 -16.05 -20.92
CA ASP A 102 -2.13 -16.45 -19.57
C ASP A 102 -0.60 -16.62 -19.45
N PHE A 103 0.05 -17.22 -20.44
CA PHE A 103 1.50 -17.42 -20.42
C PHE A 103 2.29 -16.09 -20.57
N GLU A 104 1.76 -15.09 -21.28
CA GLU A 104 2.40 -13.79 -21.45
C GLU A 104 2.35 -13.00 -20.13
N LEU A 105 1.21 -13.08 -19.43
CA LEU A 105 1.08 -12.50 -18.09
C LEU A 105 1.98 -13.23 -17.09
N ALA A 106 2.05 -14.55 -17.16
CA ALA A 106 2.92 -15.33 -16.29
C ALA A 106 4.40 -14.96 -16.49
N ASP A 107 4.86 -14.80 -17.72
CA ASP A 107 6.23 -14.37 -18.01
C ASP A 107 6.51 -12.95 -17.52
N LEU A 108 5.55 -12.03 -17.67
CA LEU A 108 5.67 -10.64 -17.19
C LEU A 108 5.71 -10.56 -15.67
N GLN A 109 4.98 -11.41 -14.96
CA GLN A 109 4.89 -11.48 -13.51
C GLN A 109 5.98 -12.34 -12.86
N ALA A 110 6.74 -13.10 -13.66
CA ALA A 110 7.84 -13.92 -13.20
C ALA A 110 9.01 -13.03 -12.73
N THR A 111 9.08 -12.76 -11.43
CA THR A 111 10.17 -12.01 -10.81
C THR A 111 11.01 -12.93 -9.92
N PRO A 112 12.31 -12.61 -9.66
CA PRO A 112 13.15 -13.44 -8.81
C PRO A 112 12.59 -13.67 -7.40
N ASP A 113 11.84 -12.70 -6.89
CA ASP A 113 11.26 -12.73 -5.54
C ASP A 113 9.78 -13.18 -5.55
N ASN A 114 9.29 -13.66 -6.69
CA ASN A 114 7.87 -14.02 -6.90
C ASN A 114 6.91 -12.91 -6.44
N ARG A 115 7.28 -11.65 -6.72
CA ARG A 115 6.60 -10.45 -6.24
C ARG A 115 6.58 -9.37 -7.32
N PHE A 116 5.42 -8.78 -7.57
CA PHE A 116 5.26 -7.70 -8.53
C PHE A 116 4.35 -6.58 -8.00
N GLN A 117 4.56 -5.39 -8.53
CA GLN A 117 3.84 -4.20 -8.09
C GLN A 117 2.55 -4.00 -8.88
N LEU A 118 1.42 -3.85 -8.18
CA LEU A 118 0.12 -3.53 -8.77
C LEU A 118 -0.06 -2.03 -8.98
N ALA A 119 0.30 -1.23 -7.97
CA ALA A 119 0.18 0.22 -8.04
C ALA A 119 1.06 0.92 -7.01
N THR A 120 1.35 2.20 -7.26
CA THR A 120 1.83 3.15 -6.26
C THR A 120 0.77 4.23 -6.05
N ILE A 121 0.34 4.40 -4.81
CA ILE A 121 -0.67 5.38 -4.41
C ILE A 121 0.01 6.44 -3.56
N THR A 122 -0.24 7.72 -3.86
CA THR A 122 0.29 8.80 -3.05
C THR A 122 -0.82 9.52 -2.29
N PHE A 123 -0.51 9.90 -1.06
CA PHE A 123 -1.37 10.70 -0.20
C PHE A 123 -0.61 11.92 0.31
N ILE A 124 -1.34 12.98 0.69
CA ILE A 124 -0.80 14.13 1.41
C ILE A 124 -1.19 14.01 2.88
N ALA A 125 -0.21 14.13 3.77
CA ALA A 125 -0.41 14.14 5.21
C ALA A 125 -1.10 15.44 5.66
N LYS A 126 -2.33 15.37 6.20
CA LYS A 126 -3.11 16.56 6.61
C LYS A 126 -2.96 16.93 8.07
N LYS A 127 -2.91 15.94 8.92
CA LYS A 127 -3.00 16.12 10.37
C LYS A 127 -2.08 15.16 11.10
N ALA A 128 -1.46 15.63 12.17
CA ALA A 128 -0.66 14.80 13.07
C ALA A 128 -1.48 13.70 13.73
N GLY A 129 -0.90 12.52 13.87
CA GLY A 129 -1.48 11.33 14.49
C GLY A 129 -1.23 10.06 13.68
N ALA A 130 -1.65 8.93 14.21
CA ALA A 130 -1.53 7.64 13.54
C ALA A 130 -2.60 7.49 12.46
N PHE A 131 -2.22 6.86 11.34
CA PHE A 131 -3.11 6.44 10.27
C PHE A 131 -2.88 4.99 9.91
N ALA A 132 -3.85 4.38 9.24
CA ALA A 132 -3.74 3.05 8.67
C ALA A 132 -4.27 3.07 7.23
N LEU A 133 -3.75 2.14 6.43
CA LEU A 133 -4.23 1.79 5.10
C LEU A 133 -4.64 0.32 5.14
N ASN A 134 -5.91 0.05 4.90
CA ASN A 134 -6.47 -1.30 5.02
C ASN A 134 -7.25 -1.68 3.75
N PHE A 135 -7.04 -2.88 3.26
CA PHE A 135 -7.92 -3.39 2.22
C PHE A 135 -9.27 -3.79 2.82
N ASN A 136 -10.35 -3.26 2.25
CA ASN A 136 -11.73 -3.63 2.59
C ASN A 136 -12.31 -4.62 1.59
N LYS A 137 -11.78 -4.62 0.37
CA LYS A 137 -12.20 -5.48 -0.72
C LYS A 137 -10.96 -5.89 -1.52
N VAL A 138 -10.89 -7.18 -1.84
CA VAL A 138 -9.88 -7.74 -2.73
C VAL A 138 -10.61 -8.68 -3.69
N GLU A 139 -10.62 -8.36 -4.96
CA GLU A 139 -11.10 -9.21 -6.04
C GLU A 139 -9.99 -9.35 -7.06
N LEU A 140 -9.61 -10.57 -7.34
CA LEU A 140 -8.55 -10.92 -8.29
C LEU A 140 -9.11 -11.87 -9.34
N SER A 141 -8.62 -11.80 -10.57
CA SER A 141 -8.94 -12.74 -11.64
C SER A 141 -7.69 -13.28 -12.31
N ASP A 142 -7.72 -14.56 -12.64
CA ASP A 142 -6.64 -15.22 -13.36
C ASP A 142 -6.65 -14.89 -14.86
N GLY A 143 -5.65 -15.40 -15.61
CA GLY A 143 -5.50 -15.20 -17.05
C GLY A 143 -6.63 -15.76 -17.91
N TRP A 144 -7.54 -16.54 -17.32
CA TRP A 144 -8.74 -17.07 -17.96
C TRP A 144 -10.00 -16.27 -17.60
N GLY A 145 -9.87 -15.24 -16.73
CA GLY A 145 -10.96 -14.43 -16.24
C GLY A 145 -11.76 -15.07 -15.10
N PHE A 146 -11.27 -16.17 -14.51
CA PHE A 146 -11.90 -16.75 -13.34
C PHE A 146 -11.48 -16.03 -12.07
N PRO A 147 -12.40 -15.85 -11.09
CA PRO A 147 -12.05 -15.24 -9.82
C PRO A 147 -11.09 -16.14 -9.03
N ILE A 148 -10.04 -15.54 -8.46
CA ILE A 148 -9.15 -16.20 -7.51
C ILE A 148 -9.85 -16.19 -6.15
N PRO A 149 -10.03 -17.34 -5.47
CA PRO A 149 -10.74 -17.42 -4.21
C PRO A 149 -10.06 -16.62 -3.09
N ASN A 150 -10.86 -15.92 -2.28
CA ASN A 150 -10.32 -15.07 -1.20
C ASN A 150 -9.65 -15.87 -0.05
N ASP A 151 -9.98 -17.15 0.11
CA ASP A 151 -9.33 -18.05 1.07
C ASP A 151 -7.90 -18.47 0.66
N GLU A 152 -7.53 -18.20 -0.60
CA GLU A 152 -6.18 -18.37 -1.12
C GLU A 152 -5.35 -17.08 -1.05
N ILE A 153 -5.91 -15.98 -0.52
CA ILE A 153 -5.28 -14.67 -0.49
C ILE A 153 -5.07 -14.20 0.95
N ASN A 154 -3.83 -13.98 1.34
CA ASN A 154 -3.49 -13.27 2.55
C ASN A 154 -3.47 -11.77 2.30
N ILE A 155 -3.88 -10.98 3.30
CA ILE A 155 -3.91 -9.52 3.22
C ILE A 155 -2.99 -8.94 4.30
N SER A 156 -2.02 -8.12 3.89
CA SER A 156 -1.15 -7.37 4.78
C SER A 156 -1.44 -5.88 4.68
N ASN A 157 -2.05 -5.35 5.72
CA ASN A 157 -2.33 -3.93 5.87
C ASN A 157 -1.12 -3.19 6.46
N THR A 158 -1.13 -1.85 6.39
CA THR A 158 -0.03 -1.04 6.93
C THR A 158 -0.52 0.14 7.74
N SER A 159 0.38 0.72 8.54
CA SER A 159 0.11 1.92 9.33
C SER A 159 1.36 2.80 9.40
N GLY A 160 1.13 4.11 9.58
CA GLY A 160 2.19 5.09 9.75
C GLY A 160 1.76 6.20 10.72
N THR A 161 2.68 7.13 10.96
CA THR A 161 2.44 8.25 11.85
C THR A 161 2.80 9.56 11.16
N VAL A 162 1.92 10.54 11.27
CA VAL A 162 2.22 11.94 10.93
C VAL A 162 2.62 12.66 12.21
N ILE A 163 3.86 13.15 12.22
CA ILE A 163 4.41 13.91 13.36
C ILE A 163 3.87 15.34 13.28
N GLY A 164 3.42 15.89 14.41
CA GLY A 164 3.11 17.30 14.54
C GLY A 164 4.41 18.11 14.53
N VAL A 165 4.41 19.24 13.86
CA VAL A 165 5.44 20.26 14.13
C VAL A 165 5.17 20.75 15.55
N GLU A 166 6.06 20.47 16.50
CA GLU A 166 6.04 21.18 17.78
C GLU A 166 6.22 22.66 17.44
N GLU A 167 5.21 23.47 17.70
CA GLU A 167 5.38 24.92 17.70
C GLU A 167 6.44 25.21 18.78
N VAL A 168 7.66 25.48 18.32
CA VAL A 168 8.71 25.95 19.23
C VAL A 168 8.16 27.25 19.84
N PRO A 169 7.89 27.31 21.14
CA PRO A 169 7.38 28.53 21.76
C PRO A 169 8.33 29.66 21.39
N ALA A 170 7.79 30.77 20.90
CA ALA A 170 8.61 31.91 20.51
C ALA A 170 9.55 32.22 21.68
N PRO A 171 10.88 32.28 21.43
CA PRO A 171 11.83 32.42 22.50
C PRO A 171 11.44 33.60 23.37
N ALA A 172 11.42 33.41 24.68
CA ALA A 172 11.02 34.43 25.68
C ALA A 172 11.76 35.78 25.55
N THR A 173 12.83 35.77 24.74
CA THR A 173 13.55 36.99 24.32
C THR A 173 12.68 37.98 23.55
N LEU A 174 11.62 37.54 22.83
CA LEU A 174 10.68 38.46 22.16
C LEU A 174 9.79 39.20 23.22
N LEU A 175 9.47 38.55 24.30
CA LEU A 175 8.74 39.17 25.45
C LEU A 175 9.62 40.19 26.22
N LEU A 176 10.94 40.03 26.22
CA LEU A 176 11.87 40.96 26.85
C LEU A 176 12.19 42.18 25.96
N LEU A 177 11.99 42.09 24.64
CA LEU A 177 12.17 43.20 23.70
C LEU A 177 11.07 44.27 23.84
N ALA A 178 9.86 43.90 24.19
CA ALA A 178 8.74 44.82 24.33
C ALA A 178 8.97 45.91 25.43
N PRO A 179 9.38 45.56 26.66
CA PRO A 179 9.68 46.58 27.69
C PRO A 179 10.93 47.41 27.34
N ALA A 180 11.91 46.83 26.66
CA ALA A 180 13.09 47.58 26.22
C ALA A 180 12.77 48.65 25.19
N LEU A 181 11.91 48.32 24.21
CA LEU A 181 11.42 49.27 23.21
C LEU A 181 10.52 50.36 23.83
N LEU A 182 9.66 50.02 24.80
CA LEU A 182 8.83 50.97 25.52
C LEU A 182 9.69 51.94 26.37
N TRP A 183 10.77 51.44 26.98
CA TRP A 183 11.69 52.29 27.75
C TRP A 183 12.47 53.27 26.84
N LEU A 184 12.88 52.83 25.66
CA LEU A 184 13.52 53.68 24.64
C LEU A 184 12.58 54.77 24.10
N ALA A 185 11.30 54.41 23.86
CA ALA A 185 10.29 55.33 23.36
C ALA A 185 9.90 56.43 24.39
N ARG A 186 10.05 56.17 25.70
CA ARG A 186 9.83 57.14 26.79
C ARG A 186 10.99 58.13 27.00
N ARG A 187 12.13 57.90 26.42
CA ARG A 187 13.31 58.79 26.54
C ARG A 187 13.41 59.85 25.43
N ARG A 188 12.48 59.88 24.50
CA ARG A 188 12.30 60.95 23.52
C ARG A 188 11.13 61.85 23.96
#